data_380bcea864c96db8042a203381502583
#
_entry.id   380bcea864c96db8042a203381502583
#
_cell.length_a   1.000
_cell.length_b   1.000
_cell.length_c   1.000
_cell.angle_alpha   90.00
_cell.angle_beta   90.00
_cell.angle_gamma   90.00
#
_symmetry.space_group_name_H-M   'P 1'
#
loop_
_entity.id
_entity.type
_entity.pdbx_description
1 polymer ?
#
loop_
_entity_poly.entity_id
_entity_poly.type
_entity_poly.pdbx_seq_one_letter_code
_entity_poly.pdbx_strand_id
1 'polypeptide(L)'
;VGVMLQAAALGKHIFDITGNALDIGWLGLAEFLPAALLVLVTGTVADHFDRKKVVFIAQAGEVVSALAFMFYARTNPTSTNLIFVIAFFFGVVRAFAGPAIRTIPPMIAPAGGLPRIIAFSSATWTGAAIIGPAVSGFLYAIDPWVAYATAAALMATGMAAFLTIKVPRTGVPTEKKERPTLRHAMEGLHFIRRTPILLAAISLDLFAVLFGGAIALLPVIAEERLHVGDVAYGWLRAASGIGAATMAIFLASRPVTKKVGRTLLIVVAIFGIHSIVLGMTHSYVVAFVAVLIGSAA
;
A
#
# COMPACT_ATOMS: atom_id res chain seq x y z
N VAL A 1 7.01 7.46 2.84
CA VAL A 1 6.13 8.64 2.85
C VAL A 1 5.75 9.02 1.42
N GLY A 2 6.70 9.25 0.50
CA GLY A 2 6.41 9.68 -0.87
C GLY A 2 5.38 8.82 -1.61
N VAL A 3 5.52 7.49 -1.56
CA VAL A 3 4.57 6.54 -2.19
C VAL A 3 3.16 6.67 -1.61
N MET A 4 3.02 6.81 -0.28
CA MET A 4 1.72 6.94 0.38
C MET A 4 1.07 8.31 0.09
N LEU A 5 1.90 9.36 0.01
CA LEU A 5 1.49 10.70 -0.39
C LEU A 5 0.94 10.68 -1.84
N GLN A 6 1.70 10.09 -2.78
CA GLN A 6 1.28 9.97 -4.18
C GLN A 6 -0.02 9.17 -4.32
N ALA A 7 -0.15 8.04 -3.63
CA ALA A 7 -1.35 7.21 -3.70
C ALA A 7 -2.60 7.93 -3.16
N ALA A 8 -2.44 8.80 -2.15
CA ALA A 8 -3.54 9.60 -1.64
C ALA A 8 -3.94 10.70 -2.65
N ALA A 9 -2.95 11.43 -3.21
CA ALA A 9 -3.18 12.45 -4.23
C ALA A 9 -3.82 11.86 -5.49
N LEU A 10 -3.37 10.68 -5.93
CA LEU A 10 -3.80 10.07 -7.18
C LEU A 10 -5.27 9.63 -7.13
N GLY A 11 -5.71 9.04 -6.01
CA GLY A 11 -7.11 8.67 -5.82
C GLY A 11 -8.05 9.89 -5.85
N LYS A 12 -7.63 11.01 -5.25
CA LYS A 12 -8.39 12.27 -5.29
C LYS A 12 -8.38 12.88 -6.69
N HIS A 13 -7.19 12.97 -7.32
CA HIS A 13 -7.02 13.60 -8.62
C HIS A 13 -7.85 12.93 -9.73
N ILE A 14 -7.91 11.59 -9.73
CA ILE A 14 -8.74 10.89 -10.73
C ILE A 14 -10.23 11.21 -10.51
N PHE A 15 -10.67 11.28 -9.26
CA PHE A 15 -12.04 11.60 -8.93
C PHE A 15 -12.40 13.04 -9.29
N ASP A 16 -11.50 14.00 -9.04
CA ASP A 16 -11.70 15.42 -9.40
C ASP A 16 -11.84 15.63 -10.92
N ILE A 17 -11.16 14.80 -11.73
CA ILE A 17 -11.26 14.89 -13.19
C ILE A 17 -12.56 14.25 -13.69
N THR A 18 -13.00 13.13 -13.12
CA THR A 18 -14.06 12.30 -13.70
C THR A 18 -15.40 12.40 -12.99
N GLY A 19 -15.40 12.72 -11.68
CA GLY A 19 -16.60 12.61 -10.84
C GLY A 19 -17.13 11.18 -10.73
N ASN A 20 -16.34 10.16 -11.12
CA ASN A 20 -16.81 8.79 -11.23
C ASN A 20 -16.03 7.85 -10.30
N ALA A 21 -16.72 7.28 -9.32
CA ALA A 21 -16.15 6.33 -8.37
C ALA A 21 -15.54 5.07 -9.03
N LEU A 22 -16.06 4.64 -10.20
CA LEU A 22 -15.53 3.48 -10.92
C LEU A 22 -14.11 3.71 -11.42
N ASP A 23 -13.72 4.93 -11.73
CA ASP A 23 -12.38 5.24 -12.22
C ASP A 23 -11.32 5.08 -11.13
N ILE A 24 -11.70 5.25 -9.85
CA ILE A 24 -10.85 4.88 -8.71
C ILE A 24 -10.63 3.36 -8.67
N GLY A 25 -11.68 2.58 -8.98
CA GLY A 25 -11.57 1.12 -9.10
C GLY A 25 -10.64 0.70 -10.24
N TRP A 26 -10.78 1.33 -11.41
CA TRP A 26 -9.89 1.11 -12.55
C TRP A 26 -8.45 1.51 -12.26
N LEU A 27 -8.23 2.59 -11.50
CA LEU A 27 -6.91 2.98 -11.03
C LEU A 27 -6.28 1.87 -10.18
N GLY A 28 -7.02 1.37 -9.17
CA GLY A 28 -6.55 0.27 -8.34
C GLY A 28 -6.21 -0.98 -9.16
N LEU A 29 -7.02 -1.30 -10.17
CA LEU A 29 -6.76 -2.40 -11.09
C LEU A 29 -5.49 -2.15 -11.92
N ALA A 30 -5.31 -0.94 -12.45
CA ALA A 30 -4.12 -0.57 -13.24
C ALA A 30 -2.82 -0.69 -12.43
N GLU A 31 -2.84 -0.32 -11.13
CA GLU A 31 -1.70 -0.50 -10.24
C GLU A 31 -1.47 -1.97 -9.83
N PHE A 32 -2.54 -2.73 -9.62
CA PHE A 32 -2.46 -4.11 -9.11
C PHE A 32 -2.17 -5.13 -10.19
N LEU A 33 -2.74 -4.96 -11.39
CA LEU A 33 -2.65 -5.95 -12.47
C LEU A 33 -1.21 -6.34 -12.83
N PRO A 34 -0.24 -5.41 -12.95
CA PRO A 34 1.16 -5.77 -13.17
C PRO A 34 1.74 -6.64 -12.07
N ALA A 35 1.42 -6.36 -10.81
CA ALA A 35 1.92 -7.15 -9.68
C ALA A 35 1.40 -8.58 -9.72
N ALA A 36 0.11 -8.77 -10.06
CA ALA A 36 -0.50 -10.09 -10.21
C ALA A 36 0.08 -10.89 -11.37
N LEU A 37 0.28 -10.24 -12.53
CA LEU A 37 0.80 -10.90 -13.74
C LEU A 37 2.30 -11.20 -13.63
N LEU A 38 3.07 -10.34 -12.98
CA LEU A 38 4.52 -10.44 -12.91
C LEU A 38 5.04 -11.17 -11.68
N VAL A 39 4.16 -11.65 -10.78
CA VAL A 39 4.56 -12.26 -9.49
C VAL A 39 5.60 -13.37 -9.63
N LEU A 40 5.48 -14.23 -10.63
CA LEU A 40 6.44 -15.31 -10.89
C LEU A 40 7.76 -14.79 -11.47
N VAL A 41 7.70 -13.75 -12.29
CA VAL A 41 8.87 -13.13 -12.91
C VAL A 41 9.65 -12.31 -11.90
N THR A 42 8.96 -11.54 -11.06
CA THR A 42 9.60 -10.66 -10.06
C THR A 42 10.36 -11.45 -9.00
N GLY A 43 9.84 -12.62 -8.60
CA GLY A 43 10.55 -13.55 -7.71
C GLY A 43 11.86 -14.03 -8.33
N THR A 44 11.81 -14.50 -9.59
CA THR A 44 13.02 -14.99 -10.30
C THR A 44 14.05 -13.89 -10.54
N VAL A 45 13.60 -12.66 -10.84
CA VAL A 45 14.48 -11.51 -11.02
C VAL A 45 15.18 -11.15 -9.69
N ALA A 46 14.44 -11.12 -8.58
CA ALA A 46 14.99 -10.83 -7.25
C ALA A 46 16.04 -11.88 -6.79
N ASP A 47 15.92 -13.11 -7.27
CA ASP A 47 16.84 -14.20 -6.91
C ASP A 47 18.11 -14.23 -7.79
N HIS A 48 18.03 -13.84 -9.07
CA HIS A 48 19.15 -13.97 -10.04
C HIS A 48 19.94 -12.68 -10.26
N PHE A 49 19.35 -11.52 -10.02
CA PHE A 49 20.00 -10.24 -10.24
C PHE A 49 20.50 -9.61 -8.93
N ASP A 50 21.46 -8.70 -9.05
CA ASP A 50 21.93 -7.89 -7.93
C ASP A 50 20.75 -7.12 -7.31
N ARG A 51 20.37 -7.52 -6.10
CA ARG A 51 19.23 -6.97 -5.37
C ARG A 51 19.30 -5.46 -5.21
N LYS A 52 20.52 -4.92 -4.99
CA LYS A 52 20.72 -3.47 -4.88
C LYS A 52 20.40 -2.76 -6.20
N LYS A 53 20.78 -3.34 -7.34
CA LYS A 53 20.47 -2.79 -8.67
C LYS A 53 18.96 -2.86 -8.95
N VAL A 54 18.31 -3.98 -8.64
CA VAL A 54 16.86 -4.14 -8.84
C VAL A 54 16.09 -3.09 -8.03
N VAL A 55 16.42 -2.90 -6.75
CA VAL A 55 15.78 -1.89 -5.91
C VAL A 55 16.06 -0.49 -6.44
N PHE A 56 17.29 -0.20 -6.85
CA PHE A 56 17.64 1.13 -7.38
C PHE A 56 16.85 1.45 -8.65
N ILE A 57 16.79 0.52 -9.61
CA ILE A 57 16.05 0.69 -10.88
C ILE A 57 14.55 0.87 -10.57
N ALA A 58 14.01 0.09 -9.66
CA ALA A 58 12.63 0.21 -9.25
C ALA A 58 12.35 1.57 -8.59
N GLN A 59 13.17 2.03 -7.66
CA GLN A 59 13.02 3.36 -7.05
C GLN A 59 13.17 4.49 -8.09
N ALA A 60 14.08 4.36 -9.04
CA ALA A 60 14.20 5.31 -10.16
C ALA A 60 12.90 5.35 -10.99
N GLY A 61 12.29 4.21 -11.27
CA GLY A 61 10.99 4.12 -11.94
C GLY A 61 9.85 4.75 -11.12
N GLU A 62 9.85 4.60 -9.79
CA GLU A 62 8.88 5.29 -8.91
C GLU A 62 9.05 6.81 -8.99
N VAL A 63 10.29 7.33 -8.98
CA VAL A 63 10.56 8.77 -9.15
C VAL A 63 10.09 9.26 -10.53
N VAL A 64 10.39 8.52 -11.59
CA VAL A 64 9.94 8.86 -12.96
C VAL A 64 8.42 8.89 -13.04
N SER A 65 7.73 7.94 -12.41
CA SER A 65 6.25 7.94 -12.36
C SER A 65 5.71 9.17 -11.64
N ALA A 66 6.31 9.53 -10.50
CA ALA A 66 5.90 10.71 -9.74
C ALA A 66 6.12 12.01 -10.52
N LEU A 67 7.24 12.13 -11.23
CA LEU A 67 7.51 13.25 -12.13
C LEU A 67 6.53 13.28 -13.31
N ALA A 68 6.20 12.13 -13.88
CA ALA A 68 5.21 12.05 -14.95
C ALA A 68 3.83 12.52 -14.48
N PHE A 69 3.38 12.11 -13.30
CA PHE A 69 2.15 12.62 -12.68
C PHE A 69 2.23 14.13 -12.41
N MET A 70 3.36 14.62 -11.91
CA MET A 70 3.58 16.06 -11.68
C MET A 70 3.43 16.88 -12.96
N PHE A 71 4.12 16.47 -14.03
CA PHE A 71 4.04 17.18 -15.31
C PHE A 71 2.63 17.12 -15.90
N TYR A 72 1.98 15.97 -15.80
CA TYR A 72 0.61 15.80 -16.28
C TYR A 72 -0.39 16.66 -15.51
N ALA A 73 -0.30 16.68 -14.19
CA ALA A 73 -1.16 17.51 -13.35
C ALA A 73 -1.04 19.01 -13.68
N ARG A 74 0.15 19.49 -14.07
CA ARG A 74 0.38 20.89 -14.49
C ARG A 74 -0.35 21.28 -15.78
N THR A 75 -0.76 20.32 -16.58
CA THR A 75 -1.52 20.59 -17.82
C THR A 75 -3.01 20.81 -17.58
N ASN A 76 -3.47 20.75 -16.31
CA ASN A 76 -4.89 20.75 -15.94
C ASN A 76 -5.70 19.76 -16.79
N PRO A 77 -5.38 18.46 -16.67
CA PRO A 77 -5.90 17.45 -17.58
C PRO A 77 -7.41 17.26 -17.41
N THR A 78 -8.09 17.08 -18.54
CA THR A 78 -9.51 16.69 -18.60
C THR A 78 -9.70 15.20 -18.93
N SER A 79 -8.60 14.47 -19.17
CA SER A 79 -8.61 13.05 -19.53
C SER A 79 -7.82 12.23 -18.51
N THR A 80 -8.24 11.02 -18.24
CA THR A 80 -7.56 10.11 -17.29
C THR A 80 -6.68 9.06 -17.97
N ASN A 81 -6.72 8.96 -19.31
CA ASN A 81 -6.02 7.89 -20.03
C ASN A 81 -4.53 7.82 -19.71
N LEU A 82 -3.85 8.98 -19.67
CA LEU A 82 -2.42 9.01 -19.35
C LEU A 82 -2.16 8.69 -17.88
N ILE A 83 -3.08 9.04 -16.98
CA ILE A 83 -3.00 8.67 -15.55
C ILE A 83 -2.98 7.14 -15.43
N PHE A 84 -3.87 6.44 -16.12
CA PHE A 84 -3.90 4.96 -16.10
C PHE A 84 -2.62 4.34 -16.65
N VAL A 85 -2.06 4.91 -17.73
CA VAL A 85 -0.79 4.43 -18.29
C VAL A 85 0.36 4.59 -17.30
N ILE A 86 0.46 5.77 -16.67
CA ILE A 86 1.50 6.04 -15.66
C ILE A 86 1.29 5.16 -14.42
N ALA A 87 0.04 4.96 -13.98
CA ALA A 87 -0.30 4.11 -12.85
C ALA A 87 0.04 2.63 -13.13
N PHE A 88 -0.22 2.15 -14.34
CA PHE A 88 0.18 0.81 -14.76
C PHE A 88 1.72 0.66 -14.73
N PHE A 89 2.45 1.62 -15.28
CA PHE A 89 3.92 1.61 -15.21
C PHE A 89 4.41 1.63 -13.76
N PHE A 90 3.82 2.46 -12.91
CA PHE A 90 4.12 2.49 -11.47
C PHE A 90 3.85 1.13 -10.81
N GLY A 91 2.75 0.46 -11.17
CA GLY A 91 2.44 -0.90 -10.72
C GLY A 91 3.50 -1.92 -11.14
N VAL A 92 3.99 -1.87 -12.41
CA VAL A 92 5.11 -2.70 -12.90
C VAL A 92 6.33 -2.49 -12.02
N VAL A 93 6.74 -1.25 -11.83
CA VAL A 93 7.92 -0.89 -11.02
C VAL A 93 7.82 -1.42 -9.59
N ARG A 94 6.67 -1.24 -8.95
CA ARG A 94 6.42 -1.72 -7.59
C ARG A 94 6.40 -3.24 -7.48
N ALA A 95 5.97 -3.95 -8.52
CA ALA A 95 6.01 -5.40 -8.56
C ALA A 95 7.44 -5.93 -8.39
N PHE A 96 8.45 -5.25 -8.95
CA PHE A 96 9.86 -5.61 -8.78
C PHE A 96 10.45 -5.09 -7.46
N ALA A 97 10.05 -3.90 -7.00
CA ALA A 97 10.57 -3.31 -5.77
C ALA A 97 10.23 -4.15 -4.53
N GLY A 98 8.99 -4.62 -4.42
CA GLY A 98 8.47 -5.28 -3.22
C GLY A 98 9.30 -6.50 -2.77
N PRO A 99 9.48 -7.54 -3.60
CA PRO A 99 10.30 -8.69 -3.25
C PRO A 99 11.75 -8.33 -2.94
N ALA A 100 12.38 -7.45 -3.75
CA ALA A 100 13.77 -7.07 -3.59
C ALA A 100 14.04 -6.30 -2.28
N ILE A 101 13.18 -5.36 -1.91
CA ILE A 101 13.30 -4.58 -0.66
C ILE A 101 13.21 -5.50 0.56
N ARG A 102 12.32 -6.49 0.56
CA ARG A 102 12.14 -7.43 1.68
C ARG A 102 13.35 -8.32 1.94
N THR A 103 14.23 -8.50 0.96
CA THR A 103 15.45 -9.32 1.11
C THR A 103 16.64 -8.56 1.71
N ILE A 104 16.61 -7.22 1.75
CA ILE A 104 17.73 -6.40 2.22
C ILE A 104 17.93 -6.46 3.73
N PRO A 105 16.89 -6.33 4.60
CA PRO A 105 17.05 -6.35 6.03
C PRO A 105 17.83 -7.54 6.58
N PRO A 106 17.59 -8.80 6.16
CA PRO A 106 18.39 -9.92 6.62
C PRO A 106 19.88 -9.87 6.19
N MET A 107 20.18 -9.20 5.06
CA MET A 107 21.54 -9.13 4.53
C MET A 107 22.42 -8.10 5.24
N ILE A 108 21.82 -7.05 5.81
CA ILE A 108 22.53 -5.97 6.49
C ILE A 108 22.45 -6.05 8.01
N ALA A 109 21.62 -6.95 8.55
CA ALA A 109 21.42 -7.10 9.97
C ALA A 109 22.69 -7.67 10.63
N PRO A 110 23.22 -7.02 11.69
CA PRO A 110 24.24 -7.64 12.53
C PRO A 110 23.65 -8.86 13.24
N ALA A 111 24.52 -9.73 13.75
CA ALA A 111 24.08 -10.91 14.48
C ALA A 111 23.11 -10.51 15.64
N GLY A 112 21.91 -11.10 15.66
CA GLY A 112 20.85 -10.77 16.61
C GLY A 112 20.10 -9.46 16.36
N GLY A 113 20.49 -8.65 15.35
CA GLY A 113 19.88 -7.33 15.08
C GLY A 113 18.64 -7.36 14.18
N LEU A 114 18.35 -8.48 13.55
CA LEU A 114 17.23 -8.59 12.57
C LEU A 114 15.86 -8.19 13.17
N PRO A 115 15.47 -8.61 14.38
CA PRO A 115 14.18 -8.21 14.95
C PRO A 115 14.06 -6.68 15.11
N ARG A 116 15.15 -6.00 15.47
CA ARG A 116 15.18 -4.54 15.62
C ARG A 116 15.01 -3.83 14.26
N ILE A 117 15.65 -4.34 13.20
CA ILE A 117 15.51 -3.78 11.85
C ILE A 117 14.08 -3.99 11.33
N ILE A 118 13.51 -5.15 11.54
CA ILE A 118 12.11 -5.44 11.15
C ILE A 118 11.15 -4.50 11.90
N ALA A 119 11.32 -4.34 13.21
CA ALA A 119 10.48 -3.44 14.02
C ALA A 119 10.58 -1.98 13.54
N PHE A 120 11.81 -1.51 13.24
CA PHE A 120 12.02 -0.16 12.71
C PHE A 120 11.41 0.02 11.32
N SER A 121 11.53 -0.97 10.44
CA SER A 121 10.91 -0.96 9.11
C SER A 121 9.38 -0.90 9.20
N SER A 122 8.78 -1.67 10.11
CA SER A 122 7.33 -1.66 10.35
C SER A 122 6.87 -0.31 10.91
N ALA A 123 7.59 0.26 11.87
CA ALA A 123 7.29 1.57 12.41
C ALA A 123 7.38 2.68 11.35
N THR A 124 8.40 2.61 10.48
CA THR A 124 8.59 3.55 9.37
C THR A 124 7.46 3.43 8.35
N TRP A 125 7.05 2.20 8.01
CA TRP A 125 5.92 1.96 7.11
C TRP A 125 4.62 2.52 7.68
N THR A 126 4.33 2.24 8.94
CA THR A 126 3.14 2.74 9.63
C THR A 126 3.15 4.27 9.75
N GLY A 127 4.28 4.87 10.10
CA GLY A 127 4.44 6.33 10.11
C GLY A 127 4.22 6.94 8.72
N ALA A 128 4.71 6.28 7.67
CA ALA A 128 4.48 6.73 6.29
C ALA A 128 3.00 6.64 5.88
N ALA A 129 2.27 5.62 6.35
CA ALA A 129 0.85 5.45 6.07
C ALA A 129 -0.03 6.53 6.76
N ILE A 130 0.46 7.14 7.84
CA ILE A 130 -0.21 8.26 8.52
C ILE A 130 0.21 9.60 7.90
N ILE A 131 1.53 9.85 7.84
CA ILE A 131 2.08 11.16 7.43
C ILE A 131 1.84 11.40 5.93
N GLY A 132 1.96 10.37 5.11
CA GLY A 132 1.80 10.49 3.65
C GLY A 132 0.46 11.10 3.24
N PRO A 133 -0.67 10.47 3.58
CA PRO A 133 -1.99 10.99 3.25
C PRO A 133 -2.31 12.34 3.91
N ALA A 134 -1.92 12.54 5.18
CA ALA A 134 -2.14 13.82 5.86
C ALA A 134 -1.44 14.96 5.12
N VAL A 135 -0.14 14.80 4.82
CA VAL A 135 0.64 15.80 4.07
C VAL A 135 0.11 15.94 2.64
N SER A 136 -0.34 14.84 2.03
CA SER A 136 -0.95 14.88 0.70
C SER A 136 -2.15 15.82 0.63
N GLY A 137 -3.04 15.77 1.62
CA GLY A 137 -4.22 16.63 1.66
C GLY A 137 -3.86 18.12 1.71
N PHE A 138 -2.85 18.50 2.49
CA PHE A 138 -2.37 19.89 2.54
C PHE A 138 -1.74 20.35 1.23
N LEU A 139 -0.89 19.51 0.63
CA LEU A 139 -0.19 19.86 -0.60
C LEU A 139 -1.14 19.86 -1.80
N TYR A 140 -2.07 18.93 -1.82
CA TYR A 140 -3.09 18.83 -2.86
C TYR A 140 -4.04 20.03 -2.85
N ALA A 141 -4.38 20.56 -1.66
CA ALA A 141 -5.19 21.78 -1.51
C ALA A 141 -4.50 23.04 -2.07
N ILE A 142 -3.17 23.02 -2.23
CA ILE A 142 -2.44 24.11 -2.92
C ILE A 142 -2.59 23.89 -4.44
N ASP A 143 -2.20 22.71 -4.91
CA ASP A 143 -2.34 22.29 -6.31
C ASP A 143 -1.96 20.79 -6.42
N PRO A 144 -2.63 19.97 -7.24
CA PRO A 144 -2.30 18.55 -7.44
C PRO A 144 -0.82 18.29 -7.79
N TRP A 145 -0.22 19.13 -8.67
CA TRP A 145 1.18 18.94 -9.06
C TRP A 145 2.16 19.13 -7.89
N VAL A 146 1.83 19.94 -6.87
CA VAL A 146 2.69 20.16 -5.68
C VAL A 146 2.80 18.87 -4.87
N ALA A 147 1.70 18.14 -4.72
CA ALA A 147 1.70 16.84 -4.07
C ALA A 147 2.62 15.84 -4.79
N TYR A 148 2.52 15.74 -6.12
CA TYR A 148 3.37 14.85 -6.92
C TYR A 148 4.85 15.28 -6.93
N ALA A 149 5.14 16.60 -6.99
CA ALA A 149 6.50 17.12 -6.90
C ALA A 149 7.15 16.75 -5.56
N THR A 150 6.41 16.91 -4.47
CA THR A 150 6.88 16.53 -3.13
C THR A 150 7.07 15.02 -3.00
N ALA A 151 6.17 14.22 -3.58
CA ALA A 151 6.32 12.77 -3.63
C ALA A 151 7.61 12.37 -4.38
N ALA A 152 7.84 12.96 -5.56
CA ALA A 152 9.05 12.73 -6.35
C ALA A 152 10.32 13.10 -5.58
N ALA A 153 10.34 14.25 -4.90
CA ALA A 153 11.47 14.71 -4.10
C ALA A 153 11.76 13.75 -2.93
N LEU A 154 10.72 13.29 -2.22
CA LEU A 154 10.85 12.32 -1.13
C LEU A 154 11.32 10.94 -1.63
N MET A 155 10.85 10.50 -2.78
CA MET A 155 11.31 9.25 -3.39
C MET A 155 12.76 9.36 -3.87
N ALA A 156 13.13 10.48 -4.50
CA ALA A 156 14.50 10.75 -4.94
C ALA A 156 15.49 10.82 -3.77
N THR A 157 15.13 11.47 -2.67
CA THR A 157 15.95 11.48 -1.45
C THR A 157 16.10 10.10 -0.84
N GLY A 158 15.02 9.29 -0.82
CA GLY A 158 15.07 7.89 -0.40
C GLY A 158 15.99 7.05 -1.28
N MET A 159 15.92 7.22 -2.60
CA MET A 159 16.80 6.57 -3.57
C MET A 159 18.28 6.98 -3.38
N ALA A 160 18.54 8.27 -3.18
CA ALA A 160 19.89 8.78 -2.90
C ALA A 160 20.46 8.20 -1.59
N ALA A 161 19.63 8.19 -0.52
CA ALA A 161 20.02 7.57 0.74
C ALA A 161 20.29 6.06 0.59
N PHE A 162 19.50 5.36 -0.23
CA PHE A 162 19.69 3.93 -0.49
C PHE A 162 21.03 3.62 -1.15
N LEU A 163 21.56 4.51 -2.01
CA LEU A 163 22.88 4.36 -2.64
C LEU A 163 24.01 4.29 -1.61
N THR A 164 23.89 4.96 -0.47
CA THR A 164 24.89 4.97 0.60
C THR A 164 24.97 3.65 1.37
N ILE A 165 23.92 2.81 1.29
CA ILE A 165 23.87 1.53 1.98
C ILE A 165 24.82 0.54 1.32
N LYS A 166 25.81 0.06 2.08
CA LYS A 166 26.69 -1.02 1.67
C LYS A 166 25.98 -2.35 1.86
N VAL A 167 25.34 -2.86 0.82
CA VAL A 167 24.82 -4.22 0.82
C VAL A 167 25.98 -5.16 0.49
N PRO A 168 26.32 -6.12 1.36
CA PRO A 168 27.36 -7.11 1.06
C PRO A 168 27.01 -7.83 -0.24
N ARG A 169 27.99 -7.90 -1.15
CA ARG A 169 27.90 -8.79 -2.31
C ARG A 169 28.07 -10.21 -1.80
N THR A 170 27.07 -10.74 -1.19
CA THR A 170 27.07 -12.15 -0.87
C THR A 170 26.84 -12.91 -2.18
N GLY A 171 27.92 -13.48 -2.70
CA GLY A 171 27.82 -14.72 -3.42
C GLY A 171 27.35 -15.78 -2.41
N VAL A 172 26.13 -15.64 -1.88
CA VAL A 172 25.48 -16.77 -1.19
C VAL A 172 25.33 -17.81 -2.29
N PRO A 173 25.94 -18.99 -2.14
CA PRO A 173 25.59 -20.10 -2.98
C PRO A 173 24.07 -20.25 -2.79
N THR A 174 23.33 -19.84 -3.78
CA THR A 174 21.92 -20.15 -3.84
C THR A 174 21.92 -21.68 -3.93
N GLU A 175 21.70 -22.36 -2.79
CA GLU A 175 21.13 -23.71 -2.90
C GLU A 175 20.09 -23.55 -3.98
N LYS A 176 20.17 -24.36 -5.02
CA LYS A 176 19.26 -24.30 -6.19
C LYS A 176 17.82 -24.39 -5.65
N LYS A 177 17.29 -23.24 -5.19
CA LYS A 177 15.85 -23.15 -4.92
C LYS A 177 15.22 -23.48 -6.27
N GLU A 178 14.57 -24.59 -6.32
CA GLU A 178 13.79 -25.00 -7.49
C GLU A 178 12.93 -23.83 -7.91
N ARG A 179 12.99 -23.49 -9.21
CA ARG A 179 12.24 -22.38 -9.75
C ARG A 179 10.78 -22.54 -9.33
N PRO A 180 10.12 -21.49 -8.82
CA PRO A 180 8.70 -21.57 -8.50
C PRO A 180 7.95 -21.95 -9.78
N THR A 181 7.57 -23.20 -9.85
CA THR A 181 6.85 -23.78 -10.98
C THR A 181 5.34 -23.65 -10.68
N LEU A 182 4.51 -23.56 -11.71
CA LEU A 182 3.05 -23.64 -11.55
C LEU A 182 2.63 -24.84 -10.70
N ARG A 183 3.40 -25.93 -10.75
CA ARG A 183 3.19 -27.12 -9.90
C ARG A 183 3.30 -26.78 -8.41
N HIS A 184 4.32 -26.03 -7.98
CA HIS A 184 4.47 -25.61 -6.57
C HIS A 184 3.32 -24.68 -6.12
N ALA A 185 2.86 -23.80 -7.04
CA ALA A 185 1.68 -22.99 -6.77
C ALA A 185 0.40 -23.84 -6.61
N MET A 186 0.25 -24.86 -7.43
CA MET A 186 -0.86 -25.82 -7.33
C MET A 186 -0.79 -26.67 -6.06
N GLU A 187 0.41 -27.08 -5.65
CA GLU A 187 0.63 -27.80 -4.37
C GLU A 187 0.26 -26.92 -3.18
N GLY A 188 0.62 -25.62 -3.20
CA GLY A 188 0.19 -24.65 -2.20
C GLY A 188 -1.34 -24.48 -2.13
N LEU A 189 -2.00 -24.38 -3.31
CA LEU A 189 -3.46 -24.29 -3.39
C LEU A 189 -4.13 -25.57 -2.87
N HIS A 190 -3.56 -26.74 -3.18
CA HIS A 190 -4.07 -28.00 -2.71
C HIS A 190 -3.92 -28.15 -1.17
N PHE A 191 -2.80 -27.67 -0.61
CA PHE A 191 -2.59 -27.60 0.83
C PHE A 191 -3.64 -26.71 1.53
N ILE A 192 -3.89 -25.51 0.99
CA ILE A 192 -4.93 -24.61 1.50
C ILE A 192 -6.30 -25.28 1.50
N ARG A 193 -6.67 -25.93 0.39
CA ARG A 193 -7.95 -26.66 0.27
C ARG A 193 -8.08 -27.83 1.26
N ARG A 194 -6.98 -28.49 1.60
CA ARG A 194 -6.95 -29.58 2.57
C ARG A 194 -6.91 -29.13 4.02
N THR A 195 -6.69 -27.84 4.28
CA THR A 195 -6.64 -27.27 5.63
C THR A 195 -7.85 -26.37 5.85
N PRO A 196 -9.01 -26.88 6.34
CA PRO A 196 -10.27 -26.12 6.39
C PRO A 196 -10.17 -24.82 7.18
N ILE A 197 -9.38 -24.78 8.26
CA ILE A 197 -9.18 -23.58 9.07
C ILE A 197 -8.46 -22.50 8.24
N LEU A 198 -7.44 -22.88 7.49
CA LEU A 198 -6.69 -21.96 6.64
C LEU A 198 -7.55 -21.45 5.47
N LEU A 199 -8.30 -22.35 4.84
CA LEU A 199 -9.24 -22.00 3.78
C LEU A 199 -10.30 -21.03 4.29
N ALA A 200 -10.90 -21.30 5.45
CA ALA A 200 -11.91 -20.42 6.06
C ALA A 200 -11.32 -19.05 6.41
N ALA A 201 -10.13 -18.98 6.99
CA ALA A 201 -9.47 -17.72 7.32
C ALA A 201 -9.16 -16.89 6.07
N ILE A 202 -8.56 -17.49 5.04
CA ILE A 202 -8.23 -16.81 3.77
C ILE A 202 -9.50 -16.37 3.03
N SER A 203 -10.54 -17.21 3.02
CA SER A 203 -11.80 -16.86 2.37
C SER A 203 -12.48 -15.70 3.09
N LEU A 204 -12.50 -15.72 4.42
CA LEU A 204 -13.08 -14.64 5.23
C LEU A 204 -12.36 -13.32 5.00
N ASP A 205 -11.02 -13.33 4.98
CA ASP A 205 -10.20 -12.16 4.68
C ASP A 205 -10.46 -11.64 3.26
N LEU A 206 -10.48 -12.54 2.27
CA LEU A 206 -10.78 -12.19 0.88
C LEU A 206 -12.15 -11.50 0.74
N PHE A 207 -13.19 -12.07 1.36
CA PHE A 207 -14.52 -11.46 1.35
C PHE A 207 -14.54 -10.13 2.10
N ALA A 208 -13.89 -10.03 3.26
CA ALA A 208 -13.81 -8.79 4.01
C ALA A 208 -13.14 -7.68 3.18
N VAL A 209 -12.02 -7.96 2.52
CA VAL A 209 -11.32 -6.99 1.66
C VAL A 209 -12.13 -6.66 0.41
N LEU A 210 -12.75 -7.65 -0.25
CA LEU A 210 -13.52 -7.46 -1.49
C LEU A 210 -14.74 -6.57 -1.27
N PHE A 211 -15.47 -6.79 -0.19
CA PHE A 211 -16.71 -6.03 0.11
C PHE A 211 -16.46 -4.83 1.05
N GLY A 212 -15.33 -4.79 1.74
CA GLY A 212 -14.99 -3.73 2.69
C GLY A 212 -14.05 -2.65 2.15
N GLY A 213 -13.81 -2.58 0.84
CA GLY A 213 -12.89 -1.62 0.20
C GLY A 213 -13.28 -0.13 0.32
N ALA A 214 -14.06 0.25 1.34
CA ALA A 214 -14.56 1.60 1.56
C ALA A 214 -13.46 2.68 1.65
N ILE A 215 -12.23 2.32 2.06
CA ILE A 215 -11.09 3.24 2.10
C ILE A 215 -10.70 3.73 0.71
N ALA A 216 -10.86 2.93 -0.33
CA ALA A 216 -10.62 3.35 -1.71
C ALA A 216 -11.60 4.43 -2.16
N LEU A 217 -12.84 4.41 -1.63
CA LEU A 217 -13.89 5.36 -1.95
C LEU A 217 -13.88 6.63 -1.06
N LEU A 218 -12.89 6.79 -0.19
CA LEU A 218 -12.79 7.98 0.67
C LEU A 218 -12.81 9.32 -0.09
N PRO A 219 -12.22 9.47 -1.31
CA PRO A 219 -12.38 10.69 -2.08
C PRO A 219 -13.86 11.01 -2.40
N VAL A 220 -14.62 10.01 -2.84
CA VAL A 220 -16.04 10.12 -3.14
C VAL A 220 -16.84 10.48 -1.88
N ILE A 221 -16.59 9.79 -0.78
CA ILE A 221 -17.29 10.03 0.51
C ILE A 221 -16.96 11.44 1.02
N ALA A 222 -15.71 11.88 0.92
CA ALA A 222 -15.28 13.20 1.38
C ALA A 222 -16.00 14.32 0.59
N GLU A 223 -16.10 14.18 -0.73
CA GLU A 223 -16.65 15.21 -1.60
C GLU A 223 -18.19 15.17 -1.68
N GLU A 224 -18.77 14.02 -2.00
CA GLU A 224 -20.21 13.90 -2.25
C GLU A 224 -21.07 13.81 -0.99
N ARG A 225 -20.54 13.26 0.12
CA ARG A 225 -21.32 13.04 1.33
C ARG A 225 -20.96 13.96 2.48
N LEU A 226 -19.67 14.15 2.69
CA LEU A 226 -19.19 14.96 3.82
C LEU A 226 -19.01 16.42 3.41
N HIS A 227 -18.93 16.71 2.11
CA HIS A 227 -18.69 18.05 1.53
C HIS A 227 -17.48 18.74 2.17
N VAL A 228 -16.37 18.01 2.34
CA VAL A 228 -15.15 18.49 2.98
C VAL A 228 -14.03 18.65 1.96
N GLY A 229 -13.14 19.62 2.22
CA GLY A 229 -12.00 19.90 1.36
C GLY A 229 -10.85 18.88 1.49
N ASP A 230 -9.83 19.08 0.67
CA ASP A 230 -8.69 18.17 0.47
C ASP A 230 -7.90 17.90 1.75
N VAL A 231 -7.73 18.90 2.62
CA VAL A 231 -7.06 18.73 3.91
C VAL A 231 -7.83 17.75 4.80
N ALA A 232 -9.15 17.88 4.87
CA ALA A 232 -9.98 16.98 5.66
C ALA A 232 -9.99 15.56 5.07
N TYR A 233 -10.00 15.42 3.75
CA TYR A 233 -9.80 14.14 3.07
C TYR A 233 -8.44 13.49 3.43
N GLY A 234 -7.35 14.27 3.41
CA GLY A 234 -6.03 13.78 3.79
C GLY A 234 -5.99 13.24 5.21
N TRP A 235 -6.62 13.93 6.17
CA TRP A 235 -6.76 13.45 7.55
C TRP A 235 -7.65 12.24 7.67
N LEU A 236 -8.77 12.19 6.93
CA LEU A 236 -9.66 11.03 6.90
C LEU A 236 -8.91 9.77 6.42
N ARG A 237 -8.07 9.92 5.40
CA ARG A 237 -7.23 8.83 4.90
C ARG A 237 -6.10 8.49 5.88
N ALA A 238 -5.51 9.46 6.57
CA ALA A 238 -4.51 9.22 7.62
C ALA A 238 -5.08 8.48 8.84
N ALA A 239 -6.38 8.64 9.13
CA ALA A 239 -7.06 7.92 10.20
C ALA A 239 -6.93 6.40 10.07
N SER A 240 -6.87 5.87 8.84
CA SER A 240 -6.64 4.44 8.61
C SER A 240 -5.27 3.98 9.13
N GLY A 241 -4.21 4.77 8.88
CA GLY A 241 -2.88 4.50 9.41
C GLY A 241 -2.82 4.62 10.93
N ILE A 242 -3.52 5.60 11.51
CA ILE A 242 -3.60 5.80 12.97
C ILE A 242 -4.28 4.61 13.64
N GLY A 243 -5.41 4.13 13.08
CA GLY A 243 -6.12 2.95 13.59
C GLY A 243 -5.24 1.70 13.57
N ALA A 244 -4.62 1.41 12.42
CA ALA A 244 -3.72 0.27 12.27
C ALA A 244 -2.50 0.36 13.22
N ALA A 245 -1.90 1.55 13.39
CA ALA A 245 -0.79 1.78 14.32
C ALA A 245 -1.19 1.51 15.77
N THR A 246 -2.34 2.03 16.18
CA THR A 246 -2.87 1.88 17.54
C THR A 246 -3.09 0.39 17.86
N MET A 247 -3.70 -0.35 16.94
CA MET A 247 -3.90 -1.79 17.14
C MET A 247 -2.60 -2.57 17.13
N ALA A 248 -1.64 -2.24 16.25
CA ALA A 248 -0.34 -2.88 16.22
C ALA A 248 0.40 -2.73 17.56
N ILE A 249 0.38 -1.53 18.18
CA ILE A 249 0.95 -1.27 19.50
C ILE A 249 0.22 -2.06 20.59
N PHE A 250 -1.11 -2.09 20.52
CA PHE A 250 -1.92 -2.85 21.47
C PHE A 250 -1.61 -4.34 21.41
N LEU A 251 -1.58 -4.93 20.21
CA LEU A 251 -1.26 -6.34 20.01
C LEU A 251 0.18 -6.71 20.37
N ALA A 252 1.13 -5.78 20.19
CA ALA A 252 2.51 -5.98 20.64
C ALA A 252 2.59 -6.14 22.18
N SER A 253 1.73 -5.42 22.91
CA SER A 253 1.65 -5.51 24.38
C SER A 253 0.74 -6.64 24.89
N ARG A 254 -0.27 -7.03 24.10
CA ARG A 254 -1.27 -8.06 24.46
C ARG A 254 -1.56 -8.98 23.26
N PRO A 255 -0.67 -9.93 22.95
CA PRO A 255 -0.85 -10.81 21.81
C PRO A 255 -2.06 -11.74 22.02
N VAL A 256 -2.85 -11.90 20.96
CA VAL A 256 -4.00 -12.80 20.95
C VAL A 256 -3.52 -14.24 20.81
N THR A 257 -3.46 -14.98 21.92
CA THR A 257 -3.00 -16.38 21.95
C THR A 257 -4.14 -17.39 22.08
N LYS A 258 -5.34 -16.95 22.49
CA LYS A 258 -6.49 -17.83 22.74
C LYS A 258 -7.70 -17.38 21.94
N LYS A 259 -8.53 -18.34 21.51
CA LYS A 259 -9.81 -18.10 20.80
C LYS A 259 -9.64 -17.26 19.52
N VAL A 260 -8.53 -17.45 18.79
CA VAL A 260 -8.17 -16.67 17.59
C VAL A 260 -9.31 -16.62 16.56
N GLY A 261 -9.99 -17.73 16.30
CA GLY A 261 -11.13 -17.77 15.37
C GLY A 261 -12.30 -16.89 15.80
N ARG A 262 -12.64 -16.84 17.11
CA ARG A 262 -13.68 -15.94 17.63
C ARG A 262 -13.26 -14.47 17.49
N THR A 263 -12.00 -14.17 17.78
CA THR A 263 -11.46 -12.81 17.62
C THR A 263 -11.53 -12.38 16.16
N LEU A 264 -11.15 -13.24 15.21
CA LEU A 264 -11.24 -12.96 13.78
C LEU A 264 -12.68 -12.64 13.35
N LEU A 265 -13.68 -13.40 13.79
CA LEU A 265 -15.08 -13.14 13.47
C LEU A 265 -15.57 -11.80 14.04
N ILE A 266 -15.16 -11.45 15.27
CA ILE A 266 -15.50 -10.16 15.88
C ILE A 266 -14.89 -9.01 15.08
N VAL A 267 -13.61 -9.13 14.70
CA VAL A 267 -12.89 -8.15 13.89
C VAL A 267 -13.57 -7.92 12.54
N VAL A 268 -13.95 -8.99 11.84
CA VAL A 268 -14.69 -8.87 10.57
C VAL A 268 -16.08 -8.25 10.77
N ALA A 269 -16.76 -8.56 11.87
CA ALA A 269 -18.05 -7.93 12.18
C ALA A 269 -17.88 -6.41 12.43
N ILE A 270 -16.85 -6.00 13.19
CA ILE A 270 -16.53 -4.57 13.41
C ILE A 270 -16.20 -3.88 12.07
N PHE A 271 -15.43 -4.54 11.21
CA PHE A 271 -15.11 -4.03 9.89
C PHE A 271 -16.35 -3.88 8.99
N GLY A 272 -17.30 -4.80 9.05
CA GLY A 272 -18.58 -4.68 8.35
C GLY A 272 -19.43 -3.52 8.87
N ILE A 273 -19.52 -3.37 10.20
CA ILE A 273 -20.24 -2.24 10.83
C ILE A 273 -19.61 -0.90 10.45
N HIS A 274 -18.25 -0.81 10.50
CA HIS A 274 -17.52 0.37 10.05
C HIS A 274 -17.89 0.75 8.61
N SER A 275 -17.92 -0.21 7.69
CA SER A 275 -18.24 0.04 6.27
C SER A 275 -19.67 0.57 6.10
N ILE A 276 -20.62 0.04 6.86
CA ILE A 276 -22.02 0.52 6.87
C ILE A 276 -22.09 1.95 7.43
N VAL A 277 -21.46 2.20 8.58
CA VAL A 277 -21.46 3.53 9.21
C VAL A 277 -20.81 4.56 8.27
N LEU A 278 -19.67 4.23 7.67
CA LEU A 278 -18.98 5.10 6.72
C LEU A 278 -19.84 5.39 5.48
N GLY A 279 -20.56 4.37 4.98
CA GLY A 279 -21.46 4.51 3.84
C GLY A 279 -22.72 5.32 4.13
N MET A 280 -23.16 5.46 5.39
CA MET A 280 -24.41 6.14 5.75
C MET A 280 -24.17 7.53 6.37
N THR A 281 -23.00 7.81 6.92
CA THR A 281 -22.75 9.05 7.68
C THR A 281 -22.61 10.26 6.77
N HIS A 282 -23.08 11.42 7.27
CA HIS A 282 -22.85 12.75 6.71
C HIS A 282 -22.00 13.62 7.66
N SER A 283 -21.54 13.04 8.78
CA SER A 283 -20.69 13.74 9.75
C SER A 283 -19.24 13.35 9.59
N TYR A 284 -18.37 14.33 9.38
CA TYR A 284 -16.93 14.13 9.28
C TYR A 284 -16.33 13.43 10.50
N VAL A 285 -16.76 13.83 11.72
CA VAL A 285 -16.26 13.24 12.97
C VAL A 285 -16.64 11.75 13.06
N VAL A 286 -17.88 11.41 12.70
CA VAL A 286 -18.32 10.01 12.68
C VAL A 286 -17.56 9.21 11.63
N ALA A 287 -17.36 9.76 10.43
CA ALA A 287 -16.55 9.13 9.38
C ALA A 287 -15.10 8.89 9.83
N PHE A 288 -14.48 9.89 10.45
CA PHE A 288 -13.11 9.81 10.94
C PHE A 288 -12.95 8.71 12.00
N VAL A 289 -13.84 8.68 12.99
CA VAL A 289 -13.85 7.65 14.05
C VAL A 289 -14.15 6.27 13.45
N ALA A 290 -15.07 6.18 12.50
CA ALA A 290 -15.38 4.93 11.81
C ALA A 290 -14.17 4.40 11.07
N VAL A 291 -13.47 5.22 10.26
CA VAL A 291 -12.23 4.82 9.56
C VAL A 291 -11.14 4.38 10.55
N LEU A 292 -10.97 5.10 11.65
CA LEU A 292 -10.00 4.77 12.68
C LEU A 292 -10.28 3.39 13.30
N ILE A 293 -11.54 3.13 13.70
CA ILE A 293 -11.94 1.85 14.31
C ILE A 293 -11.88 0.71 13.30
N GLY A 294 -12.40 0.92 12.07
CA GLY A 294 -12.37 -0.10 11.02
C GLY A 294 -10.96 -0.49 10.59
N SER A 295 -10.02 0.45 10.63
CA SER A 295 -8.61 0.17 10.32
C SER A 295 -7.81 -0.37 11.52
N ALA A 296 -8.35 -0.27 12.72
CA ALA A 296 -7.83 -0.94 13.91
C ALA A 296 -8.30 -2.40 14.01
N ALA A 297 -9.41 -2.74 13.37
CA ALA A 297 -9.95 -4.09 13.34
C ALA A 297 -9.21 -4.99 12.34
#